data_3b6973fc48cca8dd090922c0d194ee5e
#
_entry.id   3b6973fc48cca8dd090922c0d194ee5e
#
_cell.length_a   1.000
_cell.length_b   1.000
_cell.length_c   1.000
_cell.angle_alpha   90.00
_cell.angle_beta   90.00
_cell.angle_gamma   90.00
#
_symmetry.space_group_name_H-M   'P 1'
#
loop_
_entity.id
_entity.type
_entity.pdbx_description
1 polymer ?
#
loop_
_entity_poly.entity_id
_entity_poly.type
_entity_poly.pdbx_seq_one_letter_code
_entity_poly.pdbx_strand_id
1 'polypeptide(L)'
;GYISQTEYKRESHRGTEKLMSEENQSENPDIEVTTNSGEIVLDDPHGHIEQVDLQTEMQRSYLDYAMAVIIGRALPDVRDGLKPVHRRVIYAMYDGGYRPDRAFNKCARVVGDVMGQFHPHGDSAIYDTLVRLIQSWIMRYPLALGQGNFGSPGNDGAAAPRYTETKMAPIALEMVRDINEDTVDFQPNYDGKSLEPTVLPAR
;
A
#
# COMPACT_ATOMS: atom_id res chain seq x y z
N GLY A 1 13.57 35.59 -19.02
CA GLY A 1 14.13 35.07 -20.24
C GLY A 1 13.93 33.55 -20.27
N TYR A 2 13.20 33.04 -21.24
CA TYR A 2 13.00 31.61 -21.44
C TYR A 2 14.26 31.00 -22.04
N ILE A 3 14.88 30.06 -21.36
CA ILE A 3 15.98 29.23 -21.91
C ILE A 3 15.34 28.20 -22.86
N SER A 4 15.84 28.11 -24.10
CA SER A 4 15.27 27.23 -25.11
C SER A 4 15.60 25.77 -24.81
N GLN A 5 14.68 24.85 -25.17
CA GLN A 5 14.83 23.38 -24.97
C GLN A 5 16.11 22.79 -25.63
N THR A 6 16.71 23.51 -26.56
CA THR A 6 17.96 23.13 -27.23
C THR A 6 19.20 23.38 -26.37
N GLU A 7 19.18 24.37 -25.48
CA GLU A 7 20.29 24.63 -24.57
C GLU A 7 20.30 23.66 -23.40
N TYR A 8 19.13 23.29 -22.85
CA TYR A 8 19.01 22.27 -21.80
C TYR A 8 19.54 20.89 -22.24
N LYS A 9 19.31 20.49 -23.49
CA LYS A 9 19.86 19.24 -24.03
C LYS A 9 21.38 19.26 -24.23
N ARG A 10 21.97 20.41 -24.50
CA ARG A 10 23.44 20.51 -24.67
C ARG A 10 24.18 20.49 -23.34
N GLU A 11 23.60 21.01 -22.26
CA GLU A 11 24.18 20.94 -20.92
C GLU A 11 24.09 19.55 -20.31
N SER A 12 22.98 18.82 -20.55
CA SER A 12 22.83 17.44 -20.05
C SER A 12 23.81 16.46 -20.72
N HIS A 13 24.14 16.66 -22.00
CA HIS A 13 25.15 15.83 -22.69
C HIS A 13 26.58 16.12 -22.27
N ARG A 14 26.92 17.36 -21.92
CA ARG A 14 28.25 17.70 -21.39
C ARG A 14 28.50 17.18 -19.98
N GLY A 15 27.45 17.09 -19.16
CA GLY A 15 27.53 16.52 -17.81
C GLY A 15 27.80 15.00 -17.81
N THR A 16 27.19 14.27 -18.74
CA THR A 16 27.38 12.81 -18.85
C THR A 16 28.73 12.42 -19.48
N GLU A 17 29.27 13.20 -20.42
CA GLU A 17 30.60 12.93 -20.97
C GLU A 17 31.72 13.23 -19.97
N LYS A 18 31.55 14.22 -19.09
CA LYS A 18 32.53 14.54 -18.05
C LYS A 18 32.56 13.50 -16.92
N LEU A 19 31.43 12.89 -16.59
CA LEU A 19 31.34 11.78 -15.61
C LEU A 19 31.93 10.47 -16.14
N MET A 20 31.84 10.21 -17.46
CA MET A 20 32.38 8.99 -18.07
C MET A 20 33.90 9.08 -18.33
N SER A 21 34.53 10.25 -18.30
CA SER A 21 35.97 10.42 -18.49
C SER A 21 36.78 10.40 -17.19
N GLU A 22 36.14 10.51 -16.03
CA GLU A 22 36.78 10.47 -14.72
C GLU A 22 36.78 9.08 -14.07
N GLU A 23 36.01 8.10 -14.61
CA GLU A 23 35.91 6.73 -14.06
C GLU A 23 37.01 5.75 -14.54
N ASN A 24 38.00 6.19 -15.34
CA ASN A 24 39.01 5.28 -15.93
C ASN A 24 40.43 5.47 -15.42
N GLN A 25 40.63 6.02 -14.21
CA GLN A 25 41.90 6.00 -13.52
C GLN A 25 41.73 5.83 -12.01
N SER A 26 41.26 4.69 -11.57
CA SER A 26 41.56 4.19 -10.24
C SER A 26 42.33 2.87 -10.38
N GLU A 27 43.60 2.94 -10.14
CA GLU A 27 44.50 1.78 -9.96
C GLU A 27 43.89 0.87 -8.91
N ASN A 28 43.69 -0.41 -9.28
CA ASN A 28 43.36 -1.47 -8.34
C ASN A 28 44.49 -1.61 -7.34
N PRO A 29 44.27 -1.44 -6.03
CA PRO A 29 45.28 -1.87 -5.06
C PRO A 29 45.37 -3.40 -5.12
N ASP A 30 46.57 -3.92 -5.29
CA ASP A 30 46.91 -5.35 -5.26
C ASP A 30 46.34 -6.01 -4.00
N ILE A 31 45.39 -6.90 -4.17
CA ILE A 31 44.80 -7.70 -3.08
C ILE A 31 45.83 -8.82 -2.79
N GLU A 32 46.62 -8.66 -1.73
CA GLU A 32 47.42 -9.78 -1.21
C GLU A 32 46.51 -10.88 -0.62
N VAL A 33 46.41 -11.99 -1.34
CA VAL A 33 45.71 -13.19 -0.86
C VAL A 33 46.65 -13.98 0.03
N THR A 34 46.54 -13.87 1.33
CA THR A 34 47.21 -14.76 2.29
C THR A 34 46.34 -15.97 2.56
N THR A 35 46.72 -17.12 2.03
CA THR A 35 46.10 -18.42 2.31
C THR A 35 46.67 -18.99 3.60
N ASN A 36 45.89 -18.95 4.69
CA ASN A 36 46.09 -19.82 5.81
C ASN A 36 44.77 -20.55 6.12
N SER A 37 44.78 -21.89 5.89
CA SER A 37 43.74 -22.84 6.30
C SER A 37 42.28 -22.45 6.00
N GLY A 38 41.90 -22.38 4.71
CA GLY A 38 40.52 -22.64 4.30
C GLY A 38 39.50 -21.50 4.47
N GLU A 39 39.84 -20.40 5.09
CA GLU A 39 38.99 -19.21 5.16
C GLU A 39 39.57 -18.07 4.30
N ILE A 40 38.85 -17.65 3.27
CA ILE A 40 39.20 -16.46 2.52
C ILE A 40 38.66 -15.27 3.33
N VAL A 41 39.52 -14.61 4.10
CA VAL A 41 39.17 -13.33 4.75
C VAL A 41 39.41 -12.21 3.73
N LEU A 42 38.37 -11.73 3.12
CA LEU A 42 38.42 -10.48 2.36
C LEU A 42 38.39 -9.32 3.36
N ASP A 43 39.52 -8.66 3.52
CA ASP A 43 39.61 -7.44 4.33
C ASP A 43 38.90 -6.30 3.58
N ASP A 44 37.62 -6.11 3.89
CA ASP A 44 36.79 -5.08 3.25
C ASP A 44 36.83 -3.80 4.08
N PRO A 45 37.33 -2.66 3.54
CA PRO A 45 37.38 -1.38 4.24
C PRO A 45 35.97 -0.79 4.52
N HIS A 46 34.91 -1.43 4.03
CA HIS A 46 33.53 -0.94 4.15
C HIS A 46 32.62 -1.75 5.07
N GLY A 47 33.11 -2.81 5.73
CA GLY A 47 32.35 -3.57 6.70
C GLY A 47 32.59 -5.07 6.67
N HIS A 48 32.06 -5.77 7.65
CA HIS A 48 32.13 -7.21 7.78
C HIS A 48 31.21 -7.89 6.75
N ILE A 49 31.77 -8.57 5.75
CA ILE A 49 31.00 -9.38 4.78
C ILE A 49 30.71 -10.72 5.43
N GLU A 50 29.47 -10.96 5.79
CA GLU A 50 28.99 -12.26 6.26
C GLU A 50 28.64 -13.16 5.08
N GLN A 51 29.25 -14.34 4.99
CA GLN A 51 28.86 -15.33 3.98
C GLN A 51 27.55 -15.99 4.38
N VAL A 52 26.50 -15.71 3.64
CA VAL A 52 25.18 -16.33 3.83
C VAL A 52 24.93 -17.31 2.70
N ASP A 53 24.50 -18.54 3.06
CA ASP A 53 24.06 -19.50 2.07
C ASP A 53 22.80 -18.99 1.35
N LEU A 54 22.88 -18.90 0.01
CA LEU A 54 21.80 -18.36 -0.83
C LEU A 54 20.48 -19.10 -0.60
N GLN A 55 20.53 -20.41 -0.41
CA GLN A 55 19.32 -21.21 -0.19
C GLN A 55 18.66 -20.85 1.14
N THR A 56 19.44 -20.69 2.19
CA THR A 56 18.96 -20.29 3.52
C THR A 56 18.35 -18.88 3.50
N GLU A 57 19.02 -17.93 2.84
CA GLU A 57 18.52 -16.56 2.73
C GLU A 57 17.23 -16.48 1.89
N MET A 58 17.16 -17.22 0.79
CA MET A 58 15.94 -17.29 -0.01
C MET A 58 14.77 -17.90 0.79
N GLN A 59 15.01 -18.98 1.54
CA GLN A 59 13.97 -19.58 2.38
C GLN A 59 13.48 -18.60 3.45
N ARG A 60 14.39 -17.90 4.12
CA ARG A 60 14.06 -16.91 5.15
C ARG A 60 13.25 -15.75 4.55
N SER A 61 13.75 -15.14 3.48
CA SER A 61 13.06 -14.03 2.79
C SER A 61 11.68 -14.44 2.29
N TYR A 62 11.53 -15.68 1.79
CA TYR A 62 10.23 -16.19 1.35
C TYR A 62 9.26 -16.40 2.51
N LEU A 63 9.74 -16.90 3.65
CA LEU A 63 8.93 -17.05 4.86
C LEU A 63 8.51 -15.69 5.41
N ASP A 64 9.41 -14.73 5.48
CA ASP A 64 9.12 -13.37 5.95
C ASP A 64 8.09 -12.69 5.04
N TYR A 65 8.21 -12.84 3.71
CA TYR A 65 7.22 -12.36 2.76
C TYR A 65 5.87 -13.05 2.95
N ALA A 66 5.83 -14.38 3.07
CA ALA A 66 4.59 -15.12 3.29
C ALA A 66 3.91 -14.72 4.59
N MET A 67 4.65 -14.56 5.68
CA MET A 67 4.14 -14.10 6.97
C MET A 67 3.59 -12.67 6.88
N ALA A 68 4.30 -11.76 6.22
CA ALA A 68 3.84 -10.38 6.01
C ALA A 68 2.53 -10.33 5.22
N VAL A 69 2.38 -11.17 4.16
CA VAL A 69 1.13 -11.25 3.38
C VAL A 69 0.00 -11.86 4.21
N ILE A 70 0.26 -12.91 4.98
CA ILE A 70 -0.77 -13.57 5.80
C ILE A 70 -1.28 -12.61 6.87
N ILE A 71 -0.39 -12.02 7.66
CA ILE A 71 -0.74 -11.16 8.80
C ILE A 71 -1.25 -9.80 8.34
N GLY A 72 -0.53 -9.16 7.41
CA GLY A 72 -0.79 -7.78 6.98
C GLY A 72 -1.84 -7.62 5.89
N ARG A 73 -2.33 -8.71 5.26
CA ARG A 73 -3.23 -8.60 4.10
C ARG A 73 -4.37 -9.60 4.08
N ALA A 74 -4.08 -10.89 4.34
CA ALA A 74 -5.04 -11.97 4.07
C ALA A 74 -6.01 -12.22 5.22
N LEU A 75 -5.56 -12.12 6.46
CA LEU A 75 -6.37 -12.45 7.64
C LEU A 75 -7.10 -11.21 8.17
N PRO A 76 -8.39 -11.37 8.57
CA PRO A 76 -9.10 -10.32 9.31
C PRO A 76 -8.57 -10.24 10.74
N ASP A 77 -8.53 -9.03 11.30
CA ASP A 77 -8.23 -8.81 12.72
C ASP A 77 -9.40 -9.32 13.58
N VAL A 78 -9.09 -10.03 14.66
CA VAL A 78 -10.10 -10.62 15.55
C VAL A 78 -10.94 -9.57 16.28
N ARG A 79 -10.40 -8.36 16.47
CA ARG A 79 -11.04 -7.27 17.22
C ARG A 79 -12.17 -6.60 16.43
N ASP A 80 -11.99 -6.34 15.14
CA ASP A 80 -12.98 -5.67 14.28
C ASP A 80 -13.50 -6.55 13.14
N GLY A 81 -12.94 -7.75 12.94
CA GLY A 81 -13.34 -8.67 11.89
C GLY A 81 -12.95 -8.23 10.48
N LEU A 82 -12.13 -7.21 10.34
CA LEU A 82 -11.80 -6.60 9.06
C LEU A 82 -10.39 -6.92 8.60
N LYS A 83 -10.24 -7.12 7.29
CA LYS A 83 -8.93 -7.07 6.64
C LYS A 83 -8.47 -5.61 6.53
N PRO A 84 -7.15 -5.34 6.43
CA PRO A 84 -6.64 -3.97 6.33
C PRO A 84 -7.31 -3.12 5.24
N VAL A 85 -7.56 -3.71 4.05
CA VAL A 85 -8.23 -2.98 2.96
C VAL A 85 -9.66 -2.58 3.30
N HIS A 86 -10.44 -3.45 3.98
CA HIS A 86 -11.81 -3.13 4.42
C HIS A 86 -11.80 -1.99 5.42
N ARG A 87 -10.89 -2.04 6.39
CA ARG A 87 -10.72 -1.01 7.43
C ARG A 87 -10.38 0.34 6.80
N ARG A 88 -9.43 0.36 5.86
CA ARG A 88 -9.04 1.59 5.13
C ARG A 88 -10.18 2.18 4.31
N VAL A 89 -10.99 1.34 3.65
CA VAL A 89 -12.18 1.80 2.92
C VAL A 89 -13.19 2.45 3.87
N ILE A 90 -13.52 1.79 4.99
CA ILE A 90 -14.50 2.32 5.95
C ILE A 90 -13.97 3.60 6.61
N TYR A 91 -12.71 3.62 7.01
CA TYR A 91 -12.09 4.79 7.61
C TYR A 91 -12.02 5.97 6.64
N ALA A 92 -11.61 5.75 5.40
CA ALA A 92 -11.59 6.78 4.36
C ALA A 92 -13.00 7.33 4.06
N MET A 93 -14.01 6.47 4.07
CA MET A 93 -15.40 6.93 3.92
C MET A 93 -15.86 7.77 5.12
N TYR A 94 -15.44 7.43 6.31
CA TYR A 94 -15.74 8.22 7.51
C TYR A 94 -15.04 9.57 7.50
N ASP A 95 -13.74 9.59 7.23
CA ASP A 95 -12.90 10.79 7.17
C ASP A 95 -13.33 11.72 6.03
N GLY A 96 -13.61 11.18 4.84
CA GLY A 96 -14.15 11.89 3.68
C GLY A 96 -15.60 12.36 3.82
N GLY A 97 -16.28 12.04 4.94
CA GLY A 97 -17.64 12.48 5.23
C GLY A 97 -18.73 11.82 4.38
N TYR A 98 -18.50 10.61 3.85
CA TYR A 98 -19.49 9.83 3.08
C TYR A 98 -20.54 9.17 3.98
N ARG A 99 -21.16 9.93 4.86
CA ARG A 99 -22.06 9.46 5.93
C ARG A 99 -23.45 9.04 5.40
N PRO A 100 -24.20 8.22 6.16
CA PRO A 100 -25.53 7.75 5.75
C PRO A 100 -26.57 8.85 5.51
N ASP A 101 -26.45 9.97 6.25
CA ASP A 101 -27.31 11.17 6.16
C ASP A 101 -26.97 12.08 4.99
N ARG A 102 -25.89 11.79 4.28
CA ARG A 102 -25.42 12.57 3.13
C ARG A 102 -25.83 11.96 1.80
N ALA A 103 -25.70 12.75 0.74
CA ALA A 103 -25.93 12.27 -0.63
C ALA A 103 -24.94 11.17 -1.02
N PHE A 104 -25.36 10.33 -1.98
CA PHE A 104 -24.46 9.37 -2.61
C PHE A 104 -23.34 10.06 -3.37
N ASN A 105 -22.17 9.44 -3.38
CA ASN A 105 -21.00 9.89 -4.12
C ASN A 105 -20.54 8.79 -5.09
N LYS A 106 -19.93 9.18 -6.20
CA LYS A 106 -19.38 8.25 -7.17
C LYS A 106 -18.36 7.32 -6.50
N CYS A 107 -18.47 6.02 -6.75
CA CYS A 107 -17.50 5.04 -6.22
C CYS A 107 -16.06 5.38 -6.65
N ALA A 108 -15.89 5.90 -7.87
CA ALA A 108 -14.58 6.34 -8.35
C ALA A 108 -13.92 7.38 -7.46
N ARG A 109 -14.69 8.29 -6.83
CA ARG A 109 -14.17 9.28 -5.89
C ARG A 109 -13.69 8.61 -4.60
N VAL A 110 -14.53 7.77 -4.01
CA VAL A 110 -14.17 7.01 -2.79
C VAL A 110 -12.93 6.15 -3.01
N VAL A 111 -12.85 5.45 -4.16
CA VAL A 111 -11.68 4.65 -4.53
C VAL A 111 -10.43 5.52 -4.66
N GLY A 112 -10.55 6.71 -5.26
CA GLY A 112 -9.45 7.66 -5.38
C GLY A 112 -8.94 8.15 -4.03
N ASP A 113 -9.84 8.48 -3.09
CA ASP A 113 -9.48 8.92 -1.74
C ASP A 113 -8.77 7.79 -0.96
N VAL A 114 -9.29 6.56 -1.04
CA VAL A 114 -8.65 5.38 -0.40
C VAL A 114 -7.25 5.13 -0.97
N MET A 115 -7.13 5.14 -2.30
CA MET A 115 -5.86 4.88 -2.98
C MET A 115 -4.82 5.96 -2.67
N GLY A 116 -5.23 7.22 -2.71
CA GLY A 116 -4.33 8.35 -2.51
C GLY A 116 -3.84 8.52 -1.08
N GLN A 117 -4.65 8.13 -0.08
CA GLN A 117 -4.32 8.41 1.31
C GLN A 117 -3.90 7.17 2.12
N PHE A 118 -4.47 5.99 1.86
CA PHE A 118 -4.33 4.86 2.76
C PHE A 118 -3.86 3.55 2.10
N HIS A 119 -4.15 3.34 0.81
CA HIS A 119 -3.93 2.03 0.20
C HIS A 119 -3.27 2.13 -1.20
N PRO A 120 -1.93 2.13 -1.29
CA PRO A 120 -1.19 2.33 -2.54
C PRO A 120 -1.20 1.07 -3.43
N HIS A 121 -2.39 0.62 -3.83
CA HIS A 121 -2.60 -0.54 -4.68
C HIS A 121 -3.55 -0.19 -5.84
N GLY A 122 -3.75 -1.12 -6.78
CA GLY A 122 -4.62 -0.88 -7.94
C GLY A 122 -6.06 -0.51 -7.55
N ASP A 123 -6.62 0.44 -8.27
CA ASP A 123 -7.99 0.94 -8.10
C ASP A 123 -9.05 -0.16 -8.22
N SER A 124 -8.84 -1.13 -9.10
CA SER A 124 -9.72 -2.28 -9.28
C SER A 124 -9.87 -3.12 -7.99
N ALA A 125 -8.77 -3.41 -7.28
CA ALA A 125 -8.81 -4.17 -6.05
C ALA A 125 -9.57 -3.44 -4.93
N ILE A 126 -9.41 -2.11 -4.85
CA ILE A 126 -10.14 -1.27 -3.90
C ILE A 126 -11.63 -1.23 -4.27
N TYR A 127 -11.94 -1.07 -5.56
CA TYR A 127 -13.32 -1.06 -6.03
C TYR A 127 -14.02 -2.40 -5.79
N ASP A 128 -13.39 -3.52 -6.11
CA ASP A 128 -13.93 -4.86 -5.84
C ASP A 128 -14.20 -5.08 -4.35
N THR A 129 -13.35 -4.55 -3.49
CA THR A 129 -13.56 -4.57 -2.04
C THR A 129 -14.79 -3.75 -1.66
N LEU A 130 -14.92 -2.53 -2.17
CA LEU A 130 -16.08 -1.66 -1.92
C LEU A 130 -17.38 -2.32 -2.40
N VAL A 131 -17.36 -2.92 -3.60
CA VAL A 131 -18.50 -3.67 -4.15
C VAL A 131 -18.95 -4.78 -3.19
N ARG A 132 -18.00 -5.56 -2.65
CA ARG A 132 -18.32 -6.64 -1.68
C ARG A 132 -18.92 -6.11 -0.39
N LEU A 133 -18.48 -4.94 0.10
CA LEU A 133 -19.07 -4.29 1.29
C LEU A 133 -20.51 -3.82 1.08
N ILE A 134 -20.97 -3.68 -0.17
CA ILE A 134 -22.33 -3.26 -0.55
C ILE A 134 -23.24 -4.46 -0.78
N GLN A 135 -22.70 -5.60 -1.24
CA GLN A 135 -23.47 -6.76 -1.67
C GLN A 135 -24.10 -7.50 -0.50
N SER A 136 -25.43 -7.53 -0.42
CA SER A 136 -26.20 -8.17 0.65
C SER A 136 -26.11 -9.71 0.67
N TRP A 137 -25.70 -10.33 -0.43
CA TRP A 137 -25.49 -11.78 -0.49
C TRP A 137 -24.06 -12.21 -0.08
N ILE A 138 -23.14 -11.25 0.02
CA ILE A 138 -21.76 -11.48 0.52
C ILE A 138 -21.66 -11.08 1.99
N MET A 139 -22.20 -9.90 2.33
CA MET A 139 -22.17 -9.37 3.70
C MET A 139 -23.49 -9.61 4.39
N ARG A 140 -23.47 -10.24 5.58
CA ARG A 140 -24.67 -10.37 6.41
C ARG A 140 -25.28 -9.00 6.74
N TYR A 141 -24.43 -8.03 7.03
CA TYR A 141 -24.78 -6.63 7.22
C TYR A 141 -23.87 -5.79 6.31
N PRO A 142 -24.39 -5.28 5.18
CA PRO A 142 -23.61 -4.40 4.32
C PRO A 142 -23.12 -3.17 5.07
N LEU A 143 -21.82 -2.87 4.94
CA LEU A 143 -21.18 -1.73 5.60
C LEU A 143 -21.23 -0.47 4.75
N ALA A 144 -21.52 -0.61 3.47
CA ALA A 144 -21.77 0.50 2.56
C ALA A 144 -23.11 0.32 1.84
N LEU A 145 -23.76 1.42 1.51
CA LEU A 145 -24.95 1.48 0.69
C LEU A 145 -24.55 1.84 -0.73
N GLY A 146 -25.16 1.20 -1.71
CA GLY A 146 -24.88 1.43 -3.12
C GLY A 146 -26.10 1.86 -3.90
N GLN A 147 -25.87 2.69 -4.93
CA GLN A 147 -26.85 3.05 -5.94
C GLN A 147 -26.27 2.76 -7.32
N GLY A 148 -26.95 1.92 -8.09
CA GLY A 148 -26.51 1.45 -9.39
C GLY A 148 -26.39 -0.08 -9.45
N ASN A 149 -25.69 -0.60 -10.45
CA ASN A 149 -25.49 -2.02 -10.64
C ASN A 149 -24.20 -2.48 -9.95
N PHE A 150 -24.33 -3.25 -8.88
CA PHE A 150 -23.24 -3.88 -8.12
C PHE A 150 -23.12 -5.39 -8.37
N GLY A 151 -23.68 -5.86 -9.49
CA GLY A 151 -23.66 -7.27 -9.85
C GLY A 151 -24.84 -8.06 -9.28
N SER A 152 -24.82 -9.37 -9.47
CA SER A 152 -25.82 -10.31 -8.99
C SER A 152 -25.19 -11.61 -8.48
N PRO A 153 -25.91 -12.42 -7.70
CA PRO A 153 -25.44 -13.77 -7.33
C PRO A 153 -25.24 -14.70 -8.54
N GLY A 154 -25.85 -14.36 -9.69
CA GLY A 154 -25.77 -15.13 -10.94
C GLY A 154 -24.51 -14.86 -11.77
N ASN A 155 -23.45 -14.32 -11.18
CA ASN A 155 -22.16 -14.09 -11.82
C ASN A 155 -22.06 -12.81 -12.72
N ASP A 156 -23.04 -11.91 -12.64
CA ASP A 156 -22.90 -10.60 -13.29
C ASP A 156 -21.94 -9.73 -12.48
N GLY A 157 -20.98 -9.09 -13.16
CA GLY A 157 -20.05 -8.15 -12.57
C GLY A 157 -20.71 -6.81 -12.22
N ALA A 158 -20.08 -6.06 -11.32
CA ALA A 158 -20.48 -4.68 -11.03
C ALA A 158 -20.18 -3.77 -12.22
N ALA A 159 -20.98 -2.73 -12.39
CA ALA A 159 -20.70 -1.66 -13.37
C ALA A 159 -19.45 -0.88 -12.96
N ALA A 160 -18.83 -0.19 -13.91
CA ALA A 160 -17.62 0.59 -13.65
C ALA A 160 -17.85 1.66 -12.55
N PRO A 161 -16.82 1.98 -11.74
CA PRO A 161 -16.93 2.87 -10.56
C PRO A 161 -17.36 4.30 -10.90
N ARG A 162 -17.24 4.72 -12.15
CA ARG A 162 -17.73 6.02 -12.63
C ARG A 162 -19.24 6.10 -12.74
N TYR A 163 -19.95 4.96 -12.83
CA TYR A 163 -21.40 4.90 -12.94
C TYR A 163 -22.09 4.62 -11.61
N THR A 164 -21.46 3.84 -10.74
CA THR A 164 -21.99 3.46 -9.43
C THR A 164 -21.74 4.53 -8.38
N GLU A 165 -22.61 4.58 -7.37
CA GLU A 165 -22.51 5.54 -6.27
C GLU A 165 -22.61 4.81 -4.93
N THR A 166 -21.99 5.37 -3.92
CA THR A 166 -21.92 4.76 -2.59
C THR A 166 -21.96 5.80 -1.47
N LYS A 167 -22.28 5.34 -0.28
CA LYS A 167 -22.12 6.00 1.02
C LYS A 167 -22.05 4.96 2.13
N MET A 168 -21.64 5.35 3.32
CA MET A 168 -21.62 4.46 4.48
C MET A 168 -23.04 3.96 4.82
N ALA A 169 -23.14 2.73 5.27
CA ALA A 169 -24.35 2.25 5.91
C ALA A 169 -24.44 2.73 7.37
N PRO A 170 -25.63 2.86 7.97
CA PRO A 170 -25.77 3.25 9.37
C PRO A 170 -24.97 2.37 10.33
N ILE A 171 -24.92 1.07 10.10
CA ILE A 171 -24.17 0.11 10.92
C ILE A 171 -22.66 0.36 10.87
N ALA A 172 -22.13 0.87 9.76
CA ALA A 172 -20.71 1.20 9.65
C ALA A 172 -20.33 2.40 10.54
N LEU A 173 -21.27 3.29 10.87
CA LEU A 173 -21.02 4.35 11.85
C LEU A 173 -20.80 3.80 13.27
N GLU A 174 -21.50 2.71 13.63
CA GLU A 174 -21.27 2.08 14.93
C GLU A 174 -19.89 1.44 15.03
N MET A 175 -19.33 0.96 13.91
CA MET A 175 -17.96 0.42 13.88
C MET A 175 -16.88 1.49 14.09
N VAL A 176 -17.14 2.73 13.68
CA VAL A 176 -16.21 3.87 13.84
C VAL A 176 -16.60 4.80 14.99
N ARG A 177 -17.61 4.42 15.76
CA ARG A 177 -18.07 5.21 16.89
C ARG A 177 -16.96 5.39 17.91
N ASP A 178 -16.84 6.58 18.45
CA ASP A 178 -15.84 6.95 19.43
C ASP A 178 -14.37 6.80 18.97
N ILE A 179 -14.12 6.70 17.67
CA ILE A 179 -12.76 6.54 17.11
C ILE A 179 -11.84 7.71 17.44
N ASN A 180 -12.40 8.89 17.68
CA ASN A 180 -11.66 10.11 18.03
C ASN A 180 -11.46 10.26 19.55
N GLU A 181 -11.87 9.29 20.36
CA GLU A 181 -11.84 9.35 21.80
C GLU A 181 -10.77 8.45 22.45
N ASP A 182 -9.64 8.28 21.75
CA ASP A 182 -8.49 7.48 22.22
C ASP A 182 -8.85 6.02 22.52
N THR A 183 -9.79 5.48 21.76
CA THR A 183 -10.28 4.09 21.92
C THR A 183 -9.43 3.07 21.16
N VAL A 184 -8.66 3.52 20.19
CA VAL A 184 -7.80 2.69 19.32
C VAL A 184 -6.52 3.43 18.97
N ASP A 185 -5.45 2.67 18.75
CA ASP A 185 -4.17 3.21 18.31
C ASP A 185 -4.20 3.61 16.83
N PHE A 186 -3.49 4.67 16.51
CA PHE A 186 -3.26 5.13 15.15
C PHE A 186 -1.81 4.90 14.74
N GLN A 187 -1.61 4.61 13.48
CA GLN A 187 -0.28 4.45 12.88
C GLN A 187 -0.16 5.34 11.64
N PRO A 188 1.07 5.75 11.25
CA PRO A 188 1.29 6.44 9.99
C PRO A 188 0.82 5.57 8.81
N ASN A 189 0.23 6.23 7.81
CA ASN A 189 -0.07 5.58 6.54
C ASN A 189 1.22 5.27 5.76
N TYR A 190 1.10 4.71 4.55
CA TYR A 190 2.24 4.27 3.73
C TYR A 190 3.25 5.39 3.37
N ASP A 191 2.85 6.65 3.33
CA ASP A 191 3.72 7.80 3.00
C ASP A 191 4.03 8.69 4.23
N GLY A 192 3.53 8.34 5.41
CA GLY A 192 3.77 9.05 6.67
C GLY A 192 3.06 10.39 6.81
N LYS A 193 2.19 10.77 5.85
CA LYS A 193 1.52 12.09 5.86
C LYS A 193 0.18 12.10 6.56
N SER A 194 -0.46 10.94 6.68
CA SER A 194 -1.76 10.77 7.33
C SER A 194 -1.68 9.65 8.36
N LEU A 195 -2.63 9.64 9.28
CA LEU A 195 -2.78 8.57 10.26
C LEU A 195 -3.94 7.65 9.87
N GLU A 196 -3.74 6.35 10.04
CA GLU A 196 -4.79 5.36 9.89
C GLU A 196 -4.97 4.56 11.19
N PRO A 197 -6.18 4.14 11.56
CA PRO A 197 -6.40 3.35 12.74
C PRO A 197 -5.85 1.93 12.54
N THR A 198 -5.21 1.37 13.57
CA THR A 198 -4.74 -0.03 13.56
C THR A 198 -5.91 -1.01 13.54
N VAL A 199 -7.01 -0.63 14.19
CA VAL A 199 -8.27 -1.39 14.29
C VAL A 199 -9.42 -0.40 14.46
N LEU A 200 -10.65 -0.78 14.09
CA LEU A 200 -11.84 0.02 14.40
C LEU A 200 -12.37 -0.32 15.80
N PRO A 201 -13.02 0.64 16.51
CA PRO A 201 -13.63 0.38 17.83
C PRO A 201 -14.66 -0.75 17.83
N ALA A 202 -15.40 -0.92 16.73
CA ALA A 202 -16.32 -2.04 16.43
C ALA A 202 -17.30 -2.37 17.58
N ARG A 203 -18.05 -1.37 18.05
CA ARG A 203 -19.07 -1.53 19.08
C ARG A 203 -20.36 -2.15 18.56
#